data_bf8341058b50e8b8a9b72fbecdbd1e92
#
_entry.id   bf8341058b50e8b8a9b72fbecdbd1e92
#
_cell.length_a   1.000
_cell.length_b   1.000
_cell.length_c   1.000
_cell.angle_alpha   90.00
_cell.angle_beta   90.00
_cell.angle_gamma   90.00
#
_symmetry.space_group_name_H-M   'P 1'
#
loop_
_entity.id
_entity.type
_entity.pdbx_description
1 polymer ?
#
loop_
_entity_poly.entity_id
_entity_poly.type
_entity_poly.pdbx_seq_one_letter_code
_entity_poly.pdbx_strand_id
1 'polypeptide(L)'
;MLTFLVVIGASFAIMASILTGMVSSTLYQQRTRQATRSLEQLASSAAPFLASAQMDSLSELLTAQAGELGGRLLAVDMDGKVQADTFGARSGQRLSIPETVAVLLHGEKSAFGIHRVDSESGVSYVAVASAVMEVSGKTLGALVLSLPVDELQTALETVERQLMTVFLIIAGAAMAAALMLSGMLTRPVKALTQTIRRMGKGDLSARVNVRTSGELKELAESYNAMAEQIEHLDKSRSQFVANASHELKTPLATMKLLLENMLYQPDMPQELRTEFMQDINHEIDRLSGIITDLL
;
A
#
# COMPACT_ATOMS: atom_id res chain seq x y z
N MET A 1 6.48 -4.46 7.41
CA MET A 1 5.89 -3.12 7.44
C MET A 1 6.27 -2.28 6.21
N LEU A 2 7.54 -2.14 5.87
CA LEU A 2 7.97 -1.36 4.71
C LEU A 2 7.31 -1.82 3.40
N THR A 3 7.21 -3.11 3.19
CA THR A 3 6.58 -3.72 2.00
C THR A 3 5.09 -3.37 1.87
N PHE A 4 4.34 -3.37 2.97
CA PHE A 4 2.92 -2.96 2.96
C PHE A 4 2.74 -1.48 2.61
N LEU A 5 3.58 -0.60 3.15
CA LEU A 5 3.54 0.82 2.82
C LEU A 5 3.89 1.08 1.36
N VAL A 6 4.87 0.36 0.82
CA VAL A 6 5.23 0.44 -0.60
C VAL A 6 4.08 -0.02 -1.49
N VAL A 7 3.43 -1.13 -1.15
CA VAL A 7 2.29 -1.66 -1.92
C VAL A 7 1.10 -0.68 -1.88
N ILE A 8 0.76 -0.15 -0.71
CA ILE A 8 -0.32 0.84 -0.57
C ILE A 8 0.01 2.11 -1.36
N GLY A 9 1.25 2.62 -1.24
CA GLY A 9 1.69 3.79 -2.00
C GLY A 9 1.68 3.59 -3.50
N ALA A 10 2.16 2.45 -3.99
CA ALA A 10 2.15 2.11 -5.41
C ALA A 10 0.72 1.95 -5.94
N SER A 11 -0.14 1.25 -5.22
CA SER A 11 -1.55 1.07 -5.60
C SER A 11 -2.29 2.40 -5.68
N PHE A 12 -2.04 3.29 -4.72
CA PHE A 12 -2.63 4.62 -4.71
C PHE A 12 -2.12 5.48 -5.87
N ALA A 13 -0.81 5.48 -6.13
CA ALA A 13 -0.22 6.23 -7.24
C ALA A 13 -0.80 5.80 -8.60
N ILE A 14 -0.96 4.50 -8.80
CA ILE A 14 -1.61 3.94 -10.00
C ILE A 14 -3.07 4.40 -10.08
N MET A 15 -3.82 4.29 -9.00
CA MET A 15 -5.23 4.67 -8.95
C MET A 15 -5.41 6.17 -9.19
N ALA A 16 -4.60 7.01 -8.54
CA ALA A 16 -4.62 8.47 -8.72
C ALA A 16 -4.31 8.85 -10.18
N SER A 17 -3.30 8.24 -10.79
CA SER A 17 -2.94 8.47 -12.19
C SER A 17 -4.09 8.12 -13.14
N ILE A 18 -4.74 6.98 -12.95
CA ILE A 18 -5.87 6.54 -13.77
C ILE A 18 -7.05 7.49 -13.58
N LEU A 19 -7.37 7.85 -12.34
CA LEU A 19 -8.52 8.70 -12.02
C LEU A 19 -8.33 10.12 -12.59
N THR A 20 -7.14 10.73 -12.38
CA THR A 20 -6.82 12.04 -12.93
C THR A 20 -6.86 12.01 -14.46
N GLY A 21 -6.31 10.98 -15.10
CA GLY A 21 -6.39 10.80 -16.55
C GLY A 21 -7.83 10.66 -17.06
N MET A 22 -8.67 9.90 -16.36
CA MET A 22 -10.08 9.71 -16.73
C MET A 22 -10.89 10.99 -16.57
N VAL A 23 -10.73 11.69 -15.44
CA VAL A 23 -11.40 12.98 -15.19
C VAL A 23 -10.96 14.03 -16.21
N SER A 24 -9.66 14.15 -16.44
CA SER A 24 -9.09 15.06 -17.44
C SER A 24 -9.68 14.78 -18.82
N SER A 25 -9.61 13.53 -19.30
CA SER A 25 -10.12 13.18 -20.63
C SER A 25 -11.63 13.43 -20.77
N THR A 26 -12.41 13.16 -19.73
CA THR A 26 -13.86 13.39 -19.73
C THR A 26 -14.19 14.88 -19.78
N LEU A 27 -13.52 15.69 -18.98
CA LEU A 27 -13.73 17.14 -18.96
C LEU A 27 -13.33 17.78 -20.30
N TYR A 28 -12.17 17.38 -20.85
CA TYR A 28 -11.73 17.85 -22.17
C TYR A 28 -12.72 17.44 -23.28
N GLN A 29 -13.15 16.18 -23.31
CA GLN A 29 -14.13 15.73 -24.31
C GLN A 29 -15.47 16.46 -24.19
N GLN A 30 -15.95 16.69 -22.98
CA GLN A 30 -17.20 17.40 -22.74
C GLN A 30 -17.10 18.86 -23.25
N ARG A 31 -16.04 19.57 -22.89
CA ARG A 31 -15.80 20.95 -23.35
C ARG A 31 -15.63 21.01 -24.87
N THR A 32 -14.85 20.08 -25.44
CA THR A 32 -14.69 19.99 -26.90
C THR A 32 -16.02 19.84 -27.61
N ARG A 33 -16.82 18.86 -27.22
CA ARG A 33 -18.13 18.58 -27.84
C ARG A 33 -19.08 19.79 -27.73
N GLN A 34 -19.11 20.41 -26.56
CA GLN A 34 -19.95 21.58 -26.34
C GLN A 34 -19.51 22.75 -27.18
N ALA A 35 -18.22 23.13 -27.16
CA ALA A 35 -17.65 24.21 -27.94
C ALA A 35 -17.86 24.00 -29.45
N THR A 36 -17.56 22.81 -29.95
CA THR A 36 -17.73 22.48 -31.37
C THR A 36 -19.18 22.57 -31.81
N ARG A 37 -20.14 22.01 -31.07
CA ARG A 37 -21.55 22.09 -31.42
C ARG A 37 -22.09 23.51 -31.40
N SER A 38 -21.79 24.29 -30.38
CA SER A 38 -22.21 25.70 -30.30
C SER A 38 -21.59 26.50 -31.43
N LEU A 39 -20.35 26.23 -31.79
CA LEU A 39 -19.66 26.90 -32.89
C LEU A 39 -20.23 26.53 -34.25
N GLU A 40 -20.57 25.26 -34.51
CA GLU A 40 -21.22 24.80 -35.75
C GLU A 40 -22.58 25.49 -35.98
N GLN A 41 -23.39 25.60 -34.91
CA GLN A 41 -24.66 26.32 -34.96
C GLN A 41 -24.45 27.80 -35.23
N LEU A 42 -23.50 28.42 -34.56
CA LEU A 42 -23.18 29.84 -34.79
C LEU A 42 -22.60 30.06 -36.18
N ALA A 43 -21.73 29.18 -36.68
CA ALA A 43 -21.15 29.27 -38.02
C ALA A 43 -22.24 29.21 -39.11
N SER A 44 -23.22 28.37 -38.96
CA SER A 44 -24.36 28.29 -39.90
C SER A 44 -25.21 29.59 -39.86
N SER A 45 -25.35 30.24 -38.72
CA SER A 45 -26.06 31.52 -38.56
C SER A 45 -25.23 32.71 -39.04
N ALA A 46 -23.92 32.65 -38.93
CA ALA A 46 -22.96 33.71 -39.36
C ALA A 46 -22.64 33.69 -40.86
N ALA A 47 -22.69 32.52 -41.47
CA ALA A 47 -22.32 32.35 -42.90
C ALA A 47 -23.09 33.26 -43.88
N PRO A 48 -24.43 33.51 -43.75
CA PRO A 48 -25.14 34.41 -44.62
C PRO A 48 -24.64 35.86 -44.57
N PHE A 49 -24.19 36.33 -43.40
CA PHE A 49 -23.64 37.69 -43.24
C PHE A 49 -22.27 37.81 -43.94
N LEU A 50 -21.46 36.76 -43.89
CA LEU A 50 -20.19 36.72 -44.63
C LEU A 50 -20.43 36.69 -46.13
N ALA A 51 -21.44 35.94 -46.62
CA ALA A 51 -21.80 35.85 -48.01
C ALA A 51 -22.29 37.16 -48.60
N SER A 52 -23.02 37.94 -47.82
CA SER A 52 -23.60 39.26 -48.24
C SER A 52 -22.66 40.46 -47.92
N ALA A 53 -21.46 40.17 -47.41
CA ALA A 53 -20.47 41.19 -47.00
C ALA A 53 -21.02 42.19 -45.95
N GLN A 54 -22.00 41.76 -45.12
CA GLN A 54 -22.57 42.57 -44.02
C GLN A 54 -21.69 42.44 -42.75
N MET A 55 -20.50 43.05 -42.78
CA MET A 55 -19.50 42.87 -41.73
C MET A 55 -19.93 43.45 -40.39
N ASP A 56 -20.69 44.55 -40.38
CA ASP A 56 -21.20 45.16 -39.14
C ASP A 56 -22.18 44.21 -38.41
N SER A 57 -23.13 43.61 -39.14
CA SER A 57 -24.09 42.63 -38.57
C SER A 57 -23.39 41.36 -38.15
N LEU A 58 -22.36 40.89 -38.88
CA LEU A 58 -21.54 39.75 -38.47
C LEU A 58 -20.81 40.05 -37.16
N SER A 59 -20.19 41.21 -37.04
CA SER A 59 -19.46 41.62 -35.84
C SER A 59 -20.39 41.75 -34.63
N GLU A 60 -21.59 42.30 -34.80
CA GLU A 60 -22.60 42.42 -33.75
C GLU A 60 -23.07 41.04 -33.29
N LEU A 61 -23.38 40.10 -34.20
CA LEU A 61 -23.75 38.72 -33.88
C LEU A 61 -22.63 38.03 -33.10
N LEU A 62 -21.39 38.14 -33.59
CA LEU A 62 -20.27 37.46 -32.90
C LEU A 62 -20.00 38.07 -31.53
N THR A 63 -20.11 39.39 -31.36
CA THR A 63 -19.91 40.05 -30.07
C THR A 63 -20.96 39.63 -29.05
N ALA A 64 -22.23 39.54 -29.47
CA ALA A 64 -23.31 39.07 -28.60
C ALA A 64 -23.08 37.64 -28.13
N GLN A 65 -22.65 36.75 -29.03
CA GLN A 65 -22.44 35.34 -28.72
C GLN A 65 -21.11 35.03 -27.99
N ALA A 66 -20.08 35.87 -28.18
CA ALA A 66 -18.81 35.74 -27.49
C ALA A 66 -18.95 35.80 -25.97
N GLY A 67 -19.85 36.64 -25.44
CA GLY A 67 -20.17 36.74 -24.03
C GLY A 67 -20.81 35.46 -23.47
N GLU A 68 -21.72 34.86 -24.21
CA GLU A 68 -22.37 33.60 -23.81
C GLU A 68 -21.42 32.40 -23.85
N LEU A 69 -20.54 32.35 -24.84
CA LEU A 69 -19.55 31.29 -25.01
C LEU A 69 -18.33 31.47 -24.10
N GLY A 70 -18.16 32.64 -23.51
CA GLY A 70 -17.02 32.96 -22.63
C GLY A 70 -15.67 33.00 -23.37
N GLY A 71 -15.69 33.32 -24.64
CA GLY A 71 -14.49 33.25 -25.47
C GLY A 71 -14.41 34.32 -26.56
N ARG A 72 -13.31 34.32 -27.29
CA ARG A 72 -13.08 35.17 -28.45
C ARG A 72 -13.55 34.49 -29.73
N LEU A 73 -14.34 35.15 -30.54
CA LEU A 73 -14.80 34.66 -31.83
C LEU A 73 -14.10 35.44 -32.97
N LEU A 74 -13.66 34.70 -33.99
CA LEU A 74 -13.08 35.25 -35.20
C LEU A 74 -13.76 34.60 -36.41
N ALA A 75 -14.16 35.40 -37.40
CA ALA A 75 -14.58 34.90 -38.70
C ALA A 75 -13.43 35.11 -39.69
N VAL A 76 -13.07 34.05 -40.41
CA VAL A 76 -12.02 34.08 -41.43
C VAL A 76 -12.60 33.67 -42.79
N ASP A 77 -12.07 34.24 -43.85
CA ASP A 77 -12.41 33.86 -45.23
C ASP A 77 -11.63 32.60 -45.68
N MET A 78 -11.81 32.19 -46.93
CA MET A 78 -11.13 31.03 -47.54
C MET A 78 -9.60 31.17 -47.59
N ASP A 79 -9.08 32.40 -47.59
CA ASP A 79 -7.63 32.69 -47.57
C ASP A 79 -7.08 32.72 -46.11
N GLY A 80 -7.94 32.48 -45.12
CA GLY A 80 -7.60 32.56 -43.69
C GLY A 80 -7.46 34.00 -43.18
N LYS A 81 -7.93 35.02 -43.91
CA LYS A 81 -7.90 36.40 -43.48
C LYS A 81 -9.07 36.69 -42.55
N VAL A 82 -8.79 37.30 -41.39
CA VAL A 82 -9.79 37.66 -40.39
C VAL A 82 -10.66 38.80 -40.92
N GLN A 83 -11.95 38.51 -41.09
CA GLN A 83 -12.97 39.42 -41.53
C GLN A 83 -13.69 40.11 -40.35
N ALA A 84 -13.90 39.41 -39.28
CA ALA A 84 -14.45 39.93 -38.02
C ALA A 84 -13.74 39.31 -36.82
N ASP A 85 -13.55 40.09 -35.77
CA ASP A 85 -12.89 39.70 -34.53
C ASP A 85 -13.53 40.45 -33.36
N THR A 86 -14.06 39.72 -32.41
CA THR A 86 -14.77 40.31 -31.23
C THR A 86 -13.87 41.18 -30.36
N PHE A 87 -12.55 41.02 -30.44
CA PHE A 87 -11.59 41.88 -29.74
C PHE A 87 -10.93 42.92 -30.66
N GLY A 88 -11.24 42.91 -31.95
CA GLY A 88 -10.75 43.87 -32.93
C GLY A 88 -9.24 43.78 -33.27
N ALA A 89 -8.47 43.03 -32.49
CA ALA A 89 -7.01 43.06 -32.53
C ALA A 89 -6.38 42.43 -33.78
N ARG A 90 -7.08 41.51 -34.44
CA ARG A 90 -6.57 40.72 -35.59
C ARG A 90 -7.31 40.96 -36.91
N SER A 91 -8.24 41.89 -36.97
CA SER A 91 -8.97 42.21 -38.20
C SER A 91 -8.03 42.51 -39.36
N GLY A 92 -8.25 41.87 -40.49
CA GLY A 92 -7.41 41.97 -41.65
C GLY A 92 -6.10 41.13 -41.63
N GLN A 93 -5.72 40.52 -40.52
CA GLN A 93 -4.55 39.66 -40.42
C GLN A 93 -4.89 38.24 -40.93
N ARG A 94 -3.86 37.50 -41.35
CA ARG A 94 -4.03 36.10 -41.74
C ARG A 94 -3.86 35.20 -40.51
N LEU A 95 -4.87 34.36 -40.26
CA LEU A 95 -4.87 33.37 -39.20
C LEU A 95 -4.53 31.99 -39.81
N SER A 96 -3.40 31.44 -39.42
CA SER A 96 -2.97 30.09 -39.84
C SER A 96 -2.74 29.23 -38.62
N ILE A 97 -3.80 28.63 -38.11
CA ILE A 97 -3.77 27.67 -37.02
C ILE A 97 -4.23 26.31 -37.54
N PRO A 98 -3.77 25.19 -36.97
CA PRO A 98 -4.08 23.83 -37.46
C PRO A 98 -5.57 23.56 -37.63
N GLU A 99 -6.42 24.04 -36.74
CA GLU A 99 -7.88 23.83 -36.75
C GLU A 99 -8.52 24.59 -37.92
N THR A 100 -8.06 25.78 -38.22
CA THR A 100 -8.56 26.55 -39.37
C THR A 100 -8.11 25.95 -40.69
N VAL A 101 -6.88 25.44 -40.74
CA VAL A 101 -6.33 24.71 -41.91
C VAL A 101 -7.12 23.40 -42.13
N ALA A 102 -7.44 22.65 -41.09
CA ALA A 102 -8.24 21.42 -41.20
C ALA A 102 -9.61 21.69 -41.80
N VAL A 103 -10.27 22.76 -41.37
CA VAL A 103 -11.59 23.15 -41.88
C VAL A 103 -11.52 23.69 -43.32
N LEU A 104 -10.61 24.63 -43.62
CA LEU A 104 -10.57 25.31 -44.90
C LEU A 104 -9.92 24.49 -46.02
N LEU A 105 -8.86 23.72 -45.72
CA LEU A 105 -8.09 22.99 -46.73
C LEU A 105 -8.40 21.51 -46.75
N HIS A 106 -8.67 20.89 -45.61
CA HIS A 106 -8.97 19.45 -45.54
C HIS A 106 -10.47 19.14 -45.62
N GLY A 107 -11.33 20.18 -45.61
CA GLY A 107 -12.76 20.02 -45.74
C GLY A 107 -13.45 19.41 -44.51
N GLU A 108 -12.83 19.48 -43.33
CA GLU A 108 -13.47 19.07 -42.11
C GLU A 108 -14.62 20.01 -41.72
N LYS A 109 -15.72 19.48 -41.20
CA LYS A 109 -16.84 20.34 -40.75
C LYS A 109 -16.46 21.19 -39.55
N SER A 110 -15.68 20.62 -38.68
CA SER A 110 -15.14 21.31 -37.50
C SER A 110 -13.85 20.63 -37.03
N ALA A 111 -12.98 21.39 -36.41
CA ALA A 111 -11.73 20.93 -35.80
C ALA A 111 -11.58 21.59 -34.42
N PHE A 112 -10.87 20.91 -33.54
CA PHE A 112 -10.61 21.38 -32.17
C PHE A 112 -9.19 21.02 -31.75
N GLY A 113 -8.52 21.96 -31.07
CA GLY A 113 -7.20 21.78 -30.51
C GLY A 113 -7.01 22.60 -29.24
N ILE A 114 -5.99 22.23 -28.47
CA ILE A 114 -5.58 22.98 -27.30
C ILE A 114 -4.15 23.41 -27.51
N HIS A 115 -3.93 24.70 -27.36
CA HIS A 115 -2.64 25.32 -27.58
C HIS A 115 -2.09 25.90 -26.28
N ARG A 116 -0.82 25.66 -26.04
CA ARG A 116 -0.09 26.32 -24.99
C ARG A 116 0.37 27.70 -25.52
N VAL A 117 0.04 28.73 -24.79
CA VAL A 117 0.43 30.11 -25.09
C VAL A 117 1.33 30.60 -23.96
N ASP A 118 2.57 30.85 -24.26
CA ASP A 118 3.52 31.47 -23.32
C ASP A 118 3.33 33.01 -23.36
N SER A 119 2.92 33.59 -22.23
CA SER A 119 2.72 35.03 -22.05
C SER A 119 3.71 35.57 -21.01
N GLU A 120 3.94 36.86 -20.96
CA GLU A 120 4.75 37.54 -19.94
C GLU A 120 4.20 37.30 -18.52
N SER A 121 2.90 37.03 -18.40
CA SER A 121 2.22 36.70 -17.14
C SER A 121 2.26 35.21 -16.76
N GLY A 122 2.82 34.34 -17.62
CA GLY A 122 2.91 32.90 -17.40
C GLY A 122 2.44 32.05 -18.56
N VAL A 123 2.33 30.77 -18.34
CA VAL A 123 1.81 29.81 -19.32
C VAL A 123 0.30 29.76 -19.21
N SER A 124 -0.39 30.04 -20.29
CA SER A 124 -1.84 29.89 -20.42
C SER A 124 -2.16 28.81 -21.45
N TYR A 125 -3.30 28.14 -21.27
CA TYR A 125 -3.79 27.21 -22.25
C TYR A 125 -5.07 27.74 -22.89
N VAL A 126 -5.13 27.63 -24.21
CA VAL A 126 -6.25 28.11 -24.99
C VAL A 126 -6.81 26.98 -25.83
N ALA A 127 -8.09 26.68 -25.64
CA ALA A 127 -8.80 25.78 -26.52
C ALA A 127 -9.29 26.55 -27.76
N VAL A 128 -9.03 25.99 -28.91
CA VAL A 128 -9.45 26.58 -30.18
C VAL A 128 -10.36 25.58 -30.89
N ALA A 129 -11.55 26.04 -31.25
CA ALA A 129 -12.46 25.31 -32.12
C ALA A 129 -12.61 26.08 -33.42
N SER A 130 -12.68 25.39 -34.56
CA SER A 130 -12.97 25.97 -35.87
C SER A 130 -14.13 25.22 -36.51
N ALA A 131 -15.07 25.90 -37.10
CA ALA A 131 -16.20 25.34 -37.83
C ALA A 131 -16.38 25.99 -39.17
N VAL A 132 -16.77 25.20 -40.18
CA VAL A 132 -16.99 25.69 -41.53
C VAL A 132 -18.19 26.64 -41.59
N MET A 133 -18.03 27.76 -42.29
CA MET A 133 -19.13 28.64 -42.71
C MET A 133 -19.47 28.36 -44.17
N GLU A 134 -20.69 27.82 -44.36
CA GLU A 134 -21.14 27.36 -45.66
C GLU A 134 -22.54 27.90 -45.97
N VAL A 135 -22.76 28.29 -47.23
CA VAL A 135 -24.08 28.67 -47.75
C VAL A 135 -24.31 27.92 -49.06
N SER A 136 -25.43 27.17 -49.13
CA SER A 136 -25.84 26.42 -50.33
C SER A 136 -24.75 25.47 -50.88
N GLY A 137 -23.99 24.80 -49.97
CA GLY A 137 -22.92 23.86 -50.33
C GLY A 137 -21.61 24.50 -50.74
N LYS A 138 -21.49 25.84 -50.62
CA LYS A 138 -20.24 26.53 -50.89
C LYS A 138 -19.62 27.01 -49.60
N THR A 139 -18.40 26.57 -49.31
CA THR A 139 -17.60 27.07 -48.20
C THR A 139 -17.19 28.51 -48.42
N LEU A 140 -17.43 29.37 -47.49
CA LEU A 140 -17.08 30.80 -47.52
C LEU A 140 -15.92 31.16 -46.60
N GLY A 141 -15.69 30.35 -45.60
CA GLY A 141 -14.67 30.58 -44.60
C GLY A 141 -14.85 29.68 -43.38
N ALA A 142 -14.26 30.07 -42.29
CA ALA A 142 -14.40 29.37 -41.03
C ALA A 142 -14.68 30.35 -39.88
N LEU A 143 -15.48 29.88 -38.92
CA LEU A 143 -15.65 30.56 -37.66
C LEU A 143 -14.74 29.88 -36.60
N VAL A 144 -14.01 30.70 -35.89
CA VAL A 144 -13.03 30.23 -34.87
C VAL A 144 -13.42 30.76 -33.53
N LEU A 145 -13.47 29.86 -32.53
CA LEU A 145 -13.70 30.16 -31.13
C LEU A 145 -12.42 29.86 -30.34
N SER A 146 -11.96 30.83 -29.60
CA SER A 146 -10.81 30.71 -28.70
C SER A 146 -11.26 30.87 -27.25
N LEU A 147 -11.09 29.81 -26.43
CA LEU A 147 -11.53 29.78 -25.04
C LEU A 147 -10.33 29.64 -24.10
N PRO A 148 -10.22 30.44 -23.04
CA PRO A 148 -9.27 30.16 -21.98
C PRO A 148 -9.67 28.87 -21.25
N VAL A 149 -8.72 27.99 -21.00
CA VAL A 149 -8.96 26.73 -20.27
C VAL A 149 -8.24 26.68 -18.93
N ASP A 150 -7.84 27.83 -18.42
CA ASP A 150 -7.13 27.95 -17.13
C ASP A 150 -7.99 27.45 -15.96
N GLU A 151 -9.32 27.66 -16.02
CA GLU A 151 -10.26 27.11 -15.03
C GLU A 151 -10.25 25.57 -14.98
N LEU A 152 -10.01 24.92 -16.12
CA LEU A 152 -9.93 23.46 -16.17
C LEU A 152 -8.67 22.94 -15.47
N GLN A 153 -7.57 23.66 -15.58
CA GLN A 153 -6.33 23.32 -14.87
C GLN A 153 -6.48 23.49 -13.36
N THR A 154 -7.07 24.60 -12.90
CA THR A 154 -7.31 24.82 -11.48
C THR A 154 -8.25 23.77 -10.90
N ALA A 155 -9.23 23.31 -11.68
CA ALA A 155 -10.10 22.19 -11.29
C ALA A 155 -9.32 20.87 -11.15
N LEU A 156 -8.42 20.55 -12.11
CA LEU A 156 -7.57 19.36 -12.05
C LEU A 156 -6.59 19.40 -10.87
N GLU A 157 -5.95 20.54 -10.63
CA GLU A 157 -5.07 20.73 -9.46
C GLU A 157 -5.82 20.56 -8.14
N THR A 158 -7.09 21.00 -8.09
CA THR A 158 -7.94 20.81 -6.92
C THR A 158 -8.23 19.33 -6.68
N VAL A 159 -8.56 18.59 -7.73
CA VAL A 159 -8.77 17.15 -7.66
C VAL A 159 -7.49 16.43 -7.19
N GLU A 160 -6.33 16.76 -7.75
CA GLU A 160 -5.06 16.18 -7.32
C GLU A 160 -4.75 16.47 -5.86
N ARG A 161 -4.99 17.68 -5.39
CA ARG A 161 -4.81 18.07 -3.99
C ARG A 161 -5.74 17.30 -3.06
N GLN A 162 -7.01 17.13 -3.46
CA GLN A 162 -7.97 16.34 -2.69
C GLN A 162 -7.56 14.86 -2.61
N LEU A 163 -7.14 14.26 -3.73
CA LEU A 163 -6.63 12.89 -3.77
C LEU A 163 -5.41 12.72 -2.86
N MET A 164 -4.46 13.67 -2.90
CA MET A 164 -3.27 13.64 -2.05
C MET A 164 -3.64 13.73 -0.55
N THR A 165 -4.61 14.58 -0.21
CA THR A 165 -5.10 14.72 1.17
C THR A 165 -5.73 13.42 1.67
N VAL A 166 -6.60 12.80 0.88
CA VAL A 166 -7.22 11.51 1.20
C VAL A 166 -6.16 10.42 1.37
N PHE A 167 -5.16 10.39 0.50
CA PHE A 167 -4.03 9.46 0.60
C PHE A 167 -3.28 9.61 1.93
N LEU A 168 -2.94 10.83 2.31
CA LEU A 168 -2.21 11.08 3.57
C LEU A 168 -3.01 10.61 4.79
N ILE A 169 -4.33 10.81 4.78
CA ILE A 169 -5.22 10.33 5.85
C ILE A 169 -5.21 8.80 5.92
N ILE A 170 -5.40 8.13 4.78
CA ILE A 170 -5.41 6.66 4.69
C ILE A 170 -4.05 6.08 5.09
N ALA A 171 -2.95 6.66 4.60
CA ALA A 171 -1.59 6.22 4.92
C ALA A 171 -1.29 6.39 6.42
N GLY A 172 -1.72 7.51 7.01
CA GLY A 172 -1.60 7.75 8.46
C GLY A 172 -2.40 6.74 9.28
N ALA A 173 -3.65 6.47 8.91
CA ALA A 173 -4.51 5.48 9.56
C ALA A 173 -3.93 4.06 9.43
N ALA A 174 -3.45 3.68 8.25
CA ALA A 174 -2.81 2.39 8.02
C ALA A 174 -1.53 2.22 8.85
N MET A 175 -0.71 3.27 8.95
CA MET A 175 0.49 3.28 9.80
C MET A 175 0.12 3.09 11.27
N ALA A 176 -0.87 3.83 11.78
CA ALA A 176 -1.34 3.70 13.16
C ALA A 176 -1.86 2.28 13.44
N ALA A 177 -2.68 1.74 12.54
CA ALA A 177 -3.19 0.37 12.64
C ALA A 177 -2.07 -0.67 12.64
N ALA A 178 -1.05 -0.52 11.78
CA ALA A 178 0.09 -1.42 11.71
C ALA A 178 0.94 -1.40 12.99
N LEU A 179 1.14 -0.22 13.60
CA LEU A 179 1.84 -0.08 14.87
C LEU A 179 1.04 -0.73 16.01
N MET A 180 -0.27 -0.53 16.05
CA MET A 180 -1.17 -1.14 17.03
C MET A 180 -1.17 -2.67 16.91
N LEU A 181 -1.31 -3.21 15.70
CA LEU A 181 -1.28 -4.64 15.43
C LEU A 181 0.08 -5.27 15.80
N SER A 182 1.18 -4.56 15.52
CA SER A 182 2.53 -5.00 15.91
C SER A 182 2.66 -5.11 17.43
N GLY A 183 2.07 -4.18 18.19
CA GLY A 183 2.04 -4.25 19.66
C GLY A 183 1.17 -5.39 20.19
N MET A 184 0.02 -5.62 19.59
CA MET A 184 -0.97 -6.59 20.08
C MET A 184 -0.69 -8.03 19.67
N LEU A 185 -0.13 -8.29 18.47
CA LEU A 185 0.12 -9.64 17.96
C LEU A 185 1.60 -10.00 17.87
N THR A 186 2.41 -9.17 17.23
CA THR A 186 3.77 -9.55 16.88
C THR A 186 4.68 -9.64 18.10
N ARG A 187 4.56 -8.73 19.04
CA ARG A 187 5.39 -8.73 20.26
C ARG A 187 5.12 -9.94 21.16
N PRO A 188 3.85 -10.28 21.49
CA PRO A 188 3.54 -11.47 22.29
C PRO A 188 4.00 -12.78 21.64
N VAL A 189 3.77 -12.95 20.33
CA VAL A 189 4.23 -14.14 19.60
C VAL A 189 5.75 -14.27 19.63
N LYS A 190 6.47 -13.16 19.48
CA LYS A 190 7.93 -13.15 19.58
C LYS A 190 8.42 -13.52 20.98
N ALA A 191 7.76 -13.00 22.02
CA ALA A 191 8.08 -13.34 23.41
C ALA A 191 7.85 -14.82 23.69
N LEU A 192 6.72 -15.40 23.26
CA LEU A 192 6.42 -16.83 23.36
C LEU A 192 7.49 -17.66 22.66
N THR A 193 7.84 -17.32 21.41
CA THR A 193 8.87 -18.04 20.65
C THR A 193 10.23 -18.00 21.34
N GLN A 194 10.61 -16.88 21.94
CA GLN A 194 11.87 -16.75 22.67
C GLN A 194 11.88 -17.61 23.94
N THR A 195 10.76 -17.66 24.68
CA THR A 195 10.64 -18.47 25.88
C THR A 195 10.68 -19.96 25.55
N ILE A 196 10.00 -20.39 24.48
CA ILE A 196 10.09 -21.79 23.98
C ILE A 196 11.54 -22.16 23.63
N ARG A 197 12.27 -21.28 22.97
CA ARG A 197 13.69 -21.50 22.65
C ARG A 197 14.59 -21.60 23.88
N ARG A 198 14.32 -20.82 24.93
CA ARG A 198 15.04 -20.91 26.20
C ARG A 198 14.81 -22.27 26.88
N MET A 199 13.55 -22.69 26.93
CA MET A 199 13.18 -24.01 27.45
C MET A 199 13.87 -25.14 26.70
N GLY A 200 13.91 -25.10 25.36
CA GLY A 200 14.64 -26.07 24.55
C GLY A 200 16.16 -26.09 24.75
N LYS A 201 16.73 -25.03 25.37
CA LYS A 201 18.14 -24.96 25.78
C LYS A 201 18.38 -25.39 27.24
N GLY A 202 17.34 -25.91 27.92
CA GLY A 202 17.44 -26.41 29.29
C GLY A 202 16.99 -25.45 30.40
N ASP A 203 16.51 -24.23 30.02
CA ASP A 203 15.92 -23.32 31.01
C ASP A 203 14.45 -23.71 31.27
N LEU A 204 14.23 -24.75 32.05
CA LEU A 204 12.88 -25.30 32.34
C LEU A 204 12.03 -24.36 33.23
N SER A 205 12.66 -23.34 33.85
CA SER A 205 11.96 -22.34 34.65
C SER A 205 11.39 -21.17 33.80
N ALA A 206 11.71 -21.13 32.52
CA ALA A 206 11.25 -20.08 31.63
C ALA A 206 9.71 -20.09 31.50
N ARG A 207 9.07 -18.98 31.83
CA ARG A 207 7.61 -18.79 31.72
C ARG A 207 7.31 -17.59 30.81
N VAL A 208 6.17 -17.68 30.14
CA VAL A 208 5.65 -16.59 29.30
C VAL A 208 4.77 -15.71 30.15
N ASN A 209 5.16 -14.44 30.27
CA ASN A 209 4.32 -13.42 30.89
C ASN A 209 3.74 -12.54 29.77
N VAL A 210 2.61 -12.96 29.21
CA VAL A 210 1.94 -12.23 28.14
C VAL A 210 0.68 -11.58 28.69
N ARG A 211 0.66 -10.25 28.69
CA ARG A 211 -0.53 -9.45 29.03
C ARG A 211 -1.39 -9.27 27.79
N THR A 212 -1.93 -10.36 27.26
CA THR A 212 -2.86 -10.36 26.12
C THR A 212 -4.19 -10.97 26.54
N SER A 213 -5.21 -10.75 25.70
CA SER A 213 -6.54 -11.38 25.84
C SER A 213 -6.79 -12.29 24.63
N GLY A 214 -7.81 -13.15 24.74
CA GLY A 214 -8.17 -14.07 23.67
C GLY A 214 -7.23 -15.25 23.52
N GLU A 215 -7.11 -15.76 22.30
CA GLU A 215 -6.42 -17.01 21.95
C GLU A 215 -4.91 -17.00 22.29
N LEU A 216 -4.29 -15.83 22.26
CA LEU A 216 -2.87 -15.69 22.66
C LEU A 216 -2.67 -15.86 24.16
N LYS A 217 -3.65 -15.50 24.98
CA LYS A 217 -3.62 -15.74 26.41
C LYS A 217 -3.74 -17.25 26.69
N GLU A 218 -4.71 -17.91 26.08
CA GLU A 218 -4.92 -19.34 26.21
C GLU A 218 -3.68 -20.15 25.79
N LEU A 219 -3.04 -19.74 24.68
CA LEU A 219 -1.80 -20.36 24.22
C LEU A 219 -0.65 -20.17 25.22
N ALA A 220 -0.52 -18.99 25.82
CA ALA A 220 0.50 -18.72 26.83
C ALA A 220 0.27 -19.53 28.13
N GLU A 221 -0.99 -19.65 28.57
CA GLU A 221 -1.36 -20.44 29.74
C GLU A 221 -1.12 -21.92 29.49
N SER A 222 -1.50 -22.46 28.34
CA SER A 222 -1.24 -23.84 27.94
C SER A 222 0.27 -24.15 27.87
N TYR A 223 1.06 -23.24 27.35
CA TYR A 223 2.51 -23.38 27.37
C TYR A 223 3.07 -23.41 28.79
N ASN A 224 2.64 -22.49 29.67
CA ASN A 224 3.10 -22.44 31.04
C ASN A 224 2.75 -23.72 31.83
N ALA A 225 1.55 -24.26 31.62
CA ALA A 225 1.14 -25.53 32.23
C ALA A 225 2.03 -26.69 31.75
N MET A 226 2.32 -26.77 30.46
CA MET A 226 3.25 -27.78 29.92
C MET A 226 4.66 -27.60 30.50
N ALA A 227 5.15 -26.34 30.58
CA ALA A 227 6.46 -26.03 31.15
C ALA A 227 6.59 -26.44 32.61
N GLU A 228 5.53 -26.29 33.41
CA GLU A 228 5.46 -26.72 34.80
C GLU A 228 5.54 -28.24 34.91
N GLN A 229 4.82 -28.96 34.08
CA GLN A 229 4.88 -30.42 34.04
C GLN A 229 6.28 -30.95 33.72
N ILE A 230 6.94 -30.35 32.71
CA ILE A 230 8.30 -30.75 32.33
C ILE A 230 9.30 -30.44 33.44
N GLU A 231 9.22 -29.28 34.08
CA GLU A 231 10.07 -28.92 35.23
C GLU A 231 9.88 -29.89 36.38
N HIS A 232 8.64 -30.27 36.68
CA HIS A 232 8.33 -31.24 37.71
C HIS A 232 8.90 -32.63 37.39
N LEU A 233 8.74 -33.08 36.14
CA LEU A 233 9.31 -34.36 35.69
C LEU A 233 10.83 -34.38 35.78
N ASP A 234 11.51 -33.31 35.41
CA ASP A 234 12.97 -33.22 35.50
C ASP A 234 13.47 -33.22 36.94
N LYS A 235 12.79 -32.47 37.84
CA LYS A 235 13.07 -32.50 39.28
C LYS A 235 12.87 -33.90 39.86
N SER A 236 11.74 -34.56 39.55
CA SER A 236 11.44 -35.90 39.99
C SER A 236 12.49 -36.92 39.51
N ARG A 237 12.88 -36.83 38.24
CA ARG A 237 13.95 -37.64 37.65
C ARG A 237 15.29 -37.42 38.36
N SER A 238 15.66 -36.17 38.60
CA SER A 238 16.92 -35.82 39.29
C SER A 238 16.95 -36.32 40.69
N GLN A 239 15.81 -36.22 41.42
CA GLN A 239 15.66 -36.70 42.78
C GLN A 239 15.68 -38.24 42.82
N PHE A 240 15.02 -38.91 41.88
CA PHE A 240 15.08 -40.33 41.69
C PHE A 240 16.52 -40.86 41.52
N VAL A 241 17.28 -40.24 40.58
CA VAL A 241 18.69 -40.59 40.35
C VAL A 241 19.56 -40.36 41.59
N ALA A 242 19.36 -39.24 42.31
CA ALA A 242 20.08 -38.93 43.53
C ALA A 242 19.79 -39.95 44.65
N ASN A 243 18.51 -40.26 44.87
CA ASN A 243 18.07 -41.24 45.88
C ASN A 243 18.58 -42.66 45.53
N ALA A 244 18.41 -43.10 44.29
CA ALA A 244 18.92 -44.38 43.82
C ALA A 244 20.45 -44.49 44.02
N SER A 245 21.18 -43.42 43.65
CA SER A 245 22.64 -43.39 43.84
C SER A 245 23.05 -43.50 45.30
N HIS A 246 22.29 -42.86 46.22
CA HIS A 246 22.55 -42.92 47.66
C HIS A 246 22.26 -44.29 48.22
N GLU A 247 21.08 -44.88 47.88
CA GLU A 247 20.64 -46.20 48.33
C GLU A 247 21.54 -47.33 47.81
N LEU A 248 22.15 -47.18 46.62
CA LEU A 248 23.09 -48.15 46.08
C LEU A 248 24.50 -48.01 46.65
N LYS A 249 24.94 -46.79 47.02
CA LYS A 249 26.30 -46.51 47.51
C LYS A 249 26.52 -47.10 48.93
N THR A 250 25.50 -47.05 49.77
CA THR A 250 25.58 -47.48 51.16
C THR A 250 25.92 -48.97 51.25
N PRO A 251 25.15 -49.92 50.69
CA PRO A 251 25.45 -51.36 50.75
C PRO A 251 26.78 -51.71 50.10
N LEU A 252 27.14 -51.00 48.96
CA LEU A 252 28.43 -51.22 48.36
C LEU A 252 29.60 -50.81 49.25
N ALA A 253 29.48 -49.74 50.02
CA ALA A 253 30.49 -49.27 50.94
C ALA A 253 30.65 -50.26 52.11
N THR A 254 29.52 -50.80 52.66
CA THR A 254 29.52 -51.81 53.70
C THR A 254 30.21 -53.10 53.24
N MET A 255 29.80 -53.61 52.08
CA MET A 255 30.44 -54.81 51.51
C MET A 255 31.94 -54.63 51.28
N LYS A 256 32.35 -53.45 50.75
CA LYS A 256 33.76 -53.12 50.57
C LYS A 256 34.53 -53.13 51.88
N LEU A 257 33.99 -52.50 52.93
CA LEU A 257 34.62 -52.48 54.24
C LEU A 257 34.79 -53.86 54.81
N LEU A 258 33.77 -54.73 54.74
CA LEU A 258 33.85 -56.12 55.20
C LEU A 258 34.88 -56.94 54.46
N LEU A 259 34.94 -56.76 53.11
CA LEU A 259 35.97 -57.41 52.27
C LEU A 259 37.39 -56.88 52.58
N GLU A 260 37.56 -55.60 52.78
CA GLU A 260 38.87 -55.03 53.20
C GLU A 260 39.32 -55.57 54.53
N ASN A 261 38.45 -55.65 55.53
CA ASN A 261 38.75 -56.27 56.84
C ASN A 261 39.16 -57.73 56.70
N MET A 262 38.50 -58.52 55.86
CA MET A 262 38.86 -59.91 55.61
C MET A 262 40.22 -60.06 54.90
N LEU A 263 40.59 -59.08 53.97
CA LEU A 263 41.84 -59.07 53.24
C LEU A 263 43.03 -58.68 54.11
N TYR A 264 42.84 -57.72 55.01
CA TYR A 264 43.95 -57.19 55.84
C TYR A 264 44.14 -57.89 57.13
N GLN A 265 43.23 -58.86 57.53
CA GLN A 265 43.33 -59.70 58.76
C GLN A 265 43.39 -61.18 58.39
N PRO A 266 44.58 -61.68 57.91
CA PRO A 266 44.71 -63.09 57.53
C PRO A 266 44.48 -64.09 58.62
N ASP A 267 44.73 -63.68 59.84
CA ASP A 267 44.57 -64.56 61.08
C ASP A 267 43.15 -64.41 61.70
N MET A 268 42.18 -63.86 60.96
CA MET A 268 40.82 -63.73 61.46
C MET A 268 40.20 -65.06 61.78
N PRO A 269 39.47 -65.17 62.95
CA PRO A 269 38.76 -66.42 63.35
C PRO A 269 37.78 -66.82 62.22
N GLN A 270 37.65 -68.13 62.00
CA GLN A 270 36.83 -68.67 60.93
C GLN A 270 35.37 -68.32 61.10
N GLU A 271 34.88 -68.28 62.36
CA GLU A 271 33.52 -67.86 62.71
C GLU A 271 33.24 -66.41 62.21
N LEU A 272 34.15 -65.52 62.56
CA LEU A 272 34.01 -64.09 62.15
C LEU A 272 34.12 -63.89 60.61
N ARG A 273 34.95 -64.70 59.95
CA ARG A 273 35.02 -64.71 58.48
C ARG A 273 33.70 -65.20 57.87
N THR A 274 33.07 -66.18 58.46
CA THR A 274 31.77 -66.70 58.00
C THR A 274 30.68 -65.66 58.23
N GLU A 275 30.68 -64.96 59.35
CA GLU A 275 29.75 -63.86 59.66
C GLU A 275 29.87 -62.76 58.65
N PHE A 276 31.10 -62.28 58.33
CA PHE A 276 31.31 -61.27 57.33
C PHE A 276 30.86 -61.68 55.90
N MET A 277 31.03 -62.97 55.55
CA MET A 277 30.51 -63.50 54.26
C MET A 277 28.98 -63.50 54.22
N GLN A 278 28.31 -63.82 55.35
CA GLN A 278 26.88 -63.79 55.47
C GLN A 278 26.35 -62.36 55.36
N ASP A 279 27.02 -61.40 56.02
CA ASP A 279 26.64 -59.98 55.94
C ASP A 279 26.79 -59.44 54.51
N ILE A 280 27.86 -59.81 53.80
CA ILE A 280 28.04 -59.49 52.41
C ILE A 280 26.92 -60.06 51.55
N ASN A 281 26.56 -61.33 51.79
CA ASN A 281 25.47 -61.96 51.05
C ASN A 281 24.12 -61.27 51.32
N HIS A 282 23.84 -60.92 52.59
CA HIS A 282 22.66 -60.12 52.93
C HIS A 282 22.61 -58.75 52.26
N GLU A 283 23.77 -58.05 52.17
CA GLU A 283 23.81 -56.75 51.44
C GLU A 283 23.65 -56.94 49.94
N ILE A 284 24.11 -58.06 49.33
CA ILE A 284 23.85 -58.40 47.92
C ILE A 284 22.35 -58.61 47.67
N ASP A 285 21.67 -59.41 48.56
CA ASP A 285 20.24 -59.65 48.47
C ASP A 285 19.44 -58.33 48.59
N ARG A 286 19.84 -57.48 49.55
CA ARG A 286 19.25 -56.12 49.72
C ARG A 286 19.43 -55.24 48.48
N LEU A 287 20.63 -55.25 47.90
CA LEU A 287 20.94 -54.46 46.68
C LEU A 287 20.11 -55.01 45.52
N SER A 288 19.92 -56.30 45.38
CA SER A 288 19.06 -56.89 44.35
C SER A 288 17.60 -56.47 44.51
N GLY A 289 17.11 -56.41 45.81
CA GLY A 289 15.78 -55.87 46.10
C GLY A 289 15.61 -54.38 45.65
N ILE A 290 16.56 -53.54 46.04
CA ILE A 290 16.56 -52.11 45.64
C ILE A 290 16.54 -51.97 44.13
N ILE A 291 17.33 -52.76 43.38
CA ILE A 291 17.33 -52.70 41.88
C ILE A 291 15.97 -53.12 41.33
N THR A 292 15.34 -54.13 41.91
CA THR A 292 14.03 -54.63 41.47
C THR A 292 12.93 -53.57 41.72
N ASP A 293 13.00 -52.86 42.86
CA ASP A 293 12.05 -51.80 43.22
C ASP A 293 12.24 -50.51 42.33
N LEU A 294 13.43 -50.35 41.74
CA LEU A 294 13.76 -49.21 40.89
C LEU A 294 13.38 -49.43 39.41
N LEU A 295 13.16 -50.66 38.97
CA LEU A 295 12.77 -51.03 37.60
C LEU A 295 11.26 -51.11 37.44
#